data_b981419664ad39d093d2359f7700e863
#
_entry.id   b981419664ad39d093d2359f7700e863
#
_cell.length_a   1.000
_cell.length_b   1.000
_cell.length_c   1.000
_cell.angle_alpha   90.00
_cell.angle_beta   90.00
_cell.angle_gamma   90.00
#
_symmetry.space_group_name_H-M   'P 1'
#
loop_
_entity.id
_entity.type
_entity.pdbx_description
1 polymer ?
#
loop_
_entity_poly.entity_id
_entity_poly.type
_entity_poly.pdbx_seq_one_letter_code
_entity_poly.pdbx_strand_id
1 'polypeptide(L)'
;MFKENHTDIVHFHPYRSAEVYLGRELLGLVGQIHPKMAQAYDITETLALEINLEVLLKNKPGKVKFTEVSKYPSISRDLAFVVKEDVKVADIISSIKKNGKLEKENIIQNVEVFDVYTGEHVEKGSKSIALSIVFQS
;
A
#
# COMPACT_ATOMS: atom_id res chain seq x y z
N MET A 1 -0.38 -2.28 -7.62
CA MET A 1 0.86 -2.53 -6.86
C MET A 1 1.66 -1.24 -6.83
N PHE A 2 2.22 -0.86 -5.70
CA PHE A 2 3.06 0.32 -5.56
C PHE A 2 4.52 -0.11 -5.42
N LYS A 3 5.43 0.63 -6.04
CA LYS A 3 6.88 0.46 -5.92
C LYS A 3 7.54 1.80 -5.61
N GLU A 4 8.72 1.75 -5.05
CA GLU A 4 9.56 2.94 -4.89
C GLU A 4 9.80 3.62 -6.24
N ASN A 5 9.68 4.95 -6.26
CA ASN A 5 9.97 5.71 -7.48
C ASN A 5 11.48 5.78 -7.68
N HIS A 6 11.93 5.33 -8.85
CA HIS A 6 13.33 5.38 -9.26
C HIS A 6 13.57 6.36 -10.41
N THR A 7 12.52 7.08 -10.84
CA THR A 7 12.61 8.05 -11.93
C THR A 7 12.76 9.46 -11.38
N ASP A 8 13.76 10.21 -11.89
CA ASP A 8 13.93 11.63 -11.59
C ASP A 8 12.83 12.46 -12.27
N ILE A 9 11.67 12.47 -11.65
CA ILE A 9 10.54 13.27 -12.13
C ILE A 9 10.51 14.58 -11.38
N VAL A 10 10.82 15.65 -12.09
CA VAL A 10 11.05 16.99 -11.56
C VAL A 10 9.86 17.56 -10.76
N HIS A 11 8.64 17.11 -11.03
CA HIS A 11 7.43 17.62 -10.39
C HIS A 11 6.94 16.83 -9.18
N PHE A 12 7.51 15.64 -8.91
CA PHE A 12 7.23 14.87 -7.69
C PHE A 12 8.36 14.98 -6.67
N HIS A 13 8.00 14.85 -5.40
CA HIS A 13 8.97 14.81 -4.31
C HIS A 13 9.83 13.54 -4.41
N PRO A 14 11.17 13.61 -4.39
CA PRO A 14 12.05 12.46 -4.66
C PRO A 14 11.89 11.30 -3.68
N TYR A 15 11.47 11.58 -2.43
CA TYR A 15 11.35 10.57 -1.38
C TYR A 15 9.90 10.30 -0.96
N ARG A 16 8.91 11.04 -1.52
CA ARG A 16 7.49 10.90 -1.17
C ARG A 16 6.66 10.67 -2.42
N SER A 17 7.15 9.78 -3.27
CA SER A 17 6.48 9.37 -4.49
C SER A 17 6.65 7.86 -4.73
N ALA A 18 5.71 7.28 -5.46
CA ALA A 18 5.72 5.86 -5.78
C ALA A 18 5.23 5.63 -7.21
N GLU A 19 5.78 4.62 -7.84
CA GLU A 19 5.29 4.08 -9.10
C GLU A 19 4.06 3.21 -8.86
N VAL A 20 3.04 3.38 -9.69
CA VAL A 20 1.80 2.60 -9.64
C VAL A 20 1.79 1.62 -10.81
N TYR A 21 1.65 0.35 -10.54
CA TYR A 21 1.63 -0.72 -11.53
C TYR A 21 0.26 -1.39 -11.60
N LEU A 22 -0.17 -1.66 -12.83
CA LEU A 22 -1.28 -2.55 -13.14
C LEU A 22 -0.72 -3.87 -13.68
N GLY A 23 -0.72 -4.90 -12.85
CA GLY A 23 0.01 -6.14 -13.15
C GLY A 23 1.52 -5.89 -13.23
N ARG A 24 2.09 -5.98 -14.44
CA ARG A 24 3.52 -5.75 -14.71
C ARG A 24 3.79 -4.43 -15.44
N GLU A 25 2.75 -3.73 -15.88
CA GLU A 25 2.87 -2.48 -16.64
C GLU A 25 2.82 -1.29 -15.71
N LEU A 26 3.69 -0.30 -15.95
CA LEU A 26 3.68 0.97 -15.24
C LEU A 26 2.42 1.74 -15.63
N LEU A 27 1.52 1.94 -14.69
CA LEU A 27 0.28 2.68 -14.88
C LEU A 27 0.48 4.18 -14.68
N GLY A 28 1.34 4.57 -13.75
CA GLY A 28 1.56 5.98 -13.46
C GLY A 28 2.35 6.21 -12.18
N LEU A 29 2.23 7.41 -11.67
CA LEU A 29 2.94 7.90 -10.50
C LEU A 29 1.98 8.53 -9.51
N VAL A 30 2.26 8.36 -8.23
CA VAL A 30 1.55 9.02 -7.13
C VAL A 30 2.56 9.60 -6.15
N GLY A 31 2.30 10.75 -5.62
CA GLY A 31 3.19 11.33 -4.62
C GLY A 31 2.88 12.77 -4.28
N GLN A 32 3.70 13.33 -3.41
CA GLN A 32 3.68 14.73 -3.06
C GLN A 32 4.30 15.55 -4.20
N ILE A 33 3.71 16.68 -4.53
CA ILE A 33 4.29 17.64 -5.46
C ILE A 33 5.61 18.16 -4.88
N HIS A 34 6.59 18.32 -5.76
CA HIS A 34 7.93 18.82 -5.36
C HIS A 34 7.80 20.20 -4.67
N PRO A 35 8.46 20.43 -3.50
CA PRO A 35 8.31 21.66 -2.74
C PRO A 35 8.58 22.95 -3.53
N LYS A 36 9.55 22.92 -4.44
CA LYS A 36 9.85 24.08 -5.33
C LYS A 36 8.69 24.40 -6.26
N MET A 37 8.00 23.37 -6.77
CA MET A 37 6.82 23.58 -7.62
C MET A 37 5.63 24.06 -6.79
N ALA A 38 5.41 23.44 -5.63
CA ALA A 38 4.37 23.87 -4.72
C ALA A 38 4.51 25.36 -4.36
N GLN A 39 5.73 25.81 -4.07
CA GLN A 39 6.03 27.23 -3.81
C GLN A 39 5.79 28.10 -5.05
N ALA A 40 6.18 27.67 -6.24
CA ALA A 40 6.02 28.44 -7.48
C ALA A 40 4.54 28.68 -7.85
N TYR A 41 3.67 27.75 -7.49
CA TYR A 41 2.23 27.81 -7.75
C TYR A 41 1.38 28.21 -6.53
N ASP A 42 2.03 28.61 -5.44
CA ASP A 42 1.38 28.99 -4.17
C ASP A 42 0.36 27.94 -3.67
N ILE A 43 0.76 26.67 -3.78
CA ILE A 43 -0.01 25.55 -3.25
C ILE A 43 0.67 24.96 -2.02
N THR A 44 -0.12 24.48 -1.08
CA THR A 44 0.36 23.79 0.13
C THR A 44 0.80 22.35 -0.20
N GLU A 45 1.09 21.53 0.80
CA GLU A 45 1.41 20.12 0.64
C GLU A 45 0.30 19.39 -0.13
N THR A 46 0.53 19.20 -1.42
CA THR A 46 -0.45 18.61 -2.35
C THR A 46 0.03 17.25 -2.80
N LEU A 47 -0.87 16.28 -2.76
CA LEU A 47 -0.68 14.97 -3.37
C LEU A 47 -1.25 14.97 -4.78
N ALA A 48 -0.53 14.36 -5.70
CA ALA A 48 -0.95 14.21 -7.10
C ALA A 48 -0.84 12.75 -7.56
N LEU A 49 -1.68 12.40 -8.52
CA LEU A 49 -1.67 11.12 -9.20
C LEU A 49 -1.68 11.37 -10.71
N GLU A 50 -0.69 10.81 -11.40
CA GLU A 50 -0.60 10.81 -12.86
C GLU A 50 -0.84 9.40 -13.38
N ILE A 51 -1.74 9.23 -14.34
CA ILE A 51 -2.12 7.92 -14.87
C ILE A 51 -1.99 7.91 -16.39
N ASN A 52 -1.36 6.87 -16.93
CA ASN A 52 -1.37 6.58 -18.36
C ASN A 52 -2.68 5.86 -18.73
N LEU A 53 -3.58 6.60 -19.37
CA LEU A 53 -4.89 6.08 -19.77
C LEU A 53 -4.79 4.97 -20.82
N GLU A 54 -3.77 4.94 -21.67
CA GLU A 54 -3.60 3.88 -22.65
C GLU A 54 -3.36 2.52 -21.97
N VAL A 55 -2.53 2.51 -20.93
CA VAL A 55 -2.29 1.31 -20.12
C VAL A 55 -3.58 0.87 -19.44
N LEU A 56 -4.34 1.81 -18.88
CA LEU A 56 -5.61 1.51 -18.23
C LEU A 56 -6.64 0.92 -19.22
N LEU A 57 -6.78 1.51 -20.41
CA LEU A 57 -7.74 1.08 -21.42
C LEU A 57 -7.37 -0.26 -22.12
N LYS A 58 -6.08 -0.56 -22.23
CA LYS A 58 -5.61 -1.86 -22.75
C LYS A 58 -5.90 -3.01 -21.80
N ASN A 59 -5.86 -2.74 -20.51
CA ASN A 59 -6.12 -3.74 -19.48
C ASN A 59 -7.62 -3.86 -19.22
N LYS A 60 -8.30 -4.67 -20.01
CA LYS A 60 -9.73 -4.94 -19.81
C LYS A 60 -9.96 -5.58 -18.45
N PRO A 61 -11.04 -5.21 -17.73
CA PRO A 61 -11.41 -5.88 -16.50
C PRO A 61 -11.60 -7.38 -16.76
N GLY A 62 -11.06 -8.22 -15.90
CA GLY A 62 -11.26 -9.65 -15.97
C GLY A 62 -12.75 -10.02 -15.90
N LYS A 63 -13.10 -11.21 -16.38
CA LYS A 63 -14.47 -11.71 -16.20
C LYS A 63 -14.85 -11.69 -14.72
N VAL A 64 -16.02 -11.13 -14.43
CA VAL A 64 -16.58 -11.18 -13.08
C VAL A 64 -16.73 -12.65 -12.70
N LYS A 65 -16.01 -13.07 -11.67
CA LYS A 65 -16.15 -14.43 -11.12
C LYS A 65 -17.10 -14.36 -9.94
N PHE A 66 -18.10 -15.20 -9.95
CA PHE A 66 -18.92 -15.41 -8.77
C PHE A 66 -18.05 -16.02 -7.66
N THR A 67 -18.07 -15.41 -6.50
CA THR A 67 -17.45 -15.97 -5.28
C THR A 67 -18.58 -16.28 -4.33
N GLU A 68 -18.69 -17.52 -3.93
CA GLU A 68 -19.71 -17.95 -2.95
C GLU A 68 -19.48 -17.20 -1.64
N VAL A 69 -20.57 -16.71 -1.05
CA VAL A 69 -20.50 -16.04 0.26
C VAL A 69 -20.24 -17.13 1.31
N SER A 70 -19.20 -16.95 2.11
CA SER A 70 -18.89 -17.90 3.17
C SER A 70 -20.06 -18.02 4.15
N LYS A 71 -20.35 -19.25 4.58
CA LYS A 71 -21.37 -19.57 5.57
C LYS A 71 -20.91 -19.27 7.00
N TYR A 72 -19.62 -19.07 7.20
CA TYR A 72 -19.03 -18.81 8.50
C TYR A 72 -18.80 -17.32 8.72
N PRO A 73 -19.05 -16.80 9.94
CA PRO A 73 -18.77 -15.41 10.26
C PRO A 73 -17.26 -15.15 10.20
N SER A 74 -16.88 -13.94 9.76
CA SER A 74 -15.50 -13.49 9.83
C SER A 74 -15.13 -13.08 11.27
N ILE A 75 -13.85 -13.23 11.60
CA ILE A 75 -13.27 -12.76 12.86
C ILE A 75 -12.15 -11.75 12.51
N SER A 76 -12.19 -10.57 13.12
CA SER A 76 -11.12 -9.59 13.01
C SER A 76 -10.20 -9.66 14.24
N ARG A 77 -8.90 -9.48 14.02
CA ARG A 77 -7.89 -9.34 15.06
C ARG A 77 -6.95 -8.20 14.73
N ASP A 78 -6.80 -7.31 15.70
CA ASP A 78 -5.90 -6.18 15.60
C ASP A 78 -4.57 -6.52 16.28
N LEU A 79 -3.49 -6.16 15.63
CA LEU A 79 -2.12 -6.35 16.10
C LEU A 79 -1.37 -5.03 15.97
N ALA A 80 -0.62 -4.68 17.01
CA ALA A 80 0.31 -3.57 16.97
C ALA A 80 1.71 -4.07 17.35
N PHE A 81 2.71 -3.65 16.59
CA PHE A 81 4.11 -4.03 16.84
C PHE A 81 5.06 -2.97 16.33
N VAL A 82 6.26 -2.96 16.90
CA VAL A 82 7.31 -2.01 16.55
C VAL A 82 8.29 -2.69 15.61
N VAL A 83 8.64 -2.00 14.52
CA VAL A 83 9.64 -2.43 13.54
C VAL A 83 10.61 -1.29 13.27
N LYS A 84 11.76 -1.59 12.66
CA LYS A 84 12.68 -0.56 12.17
C LYS A 84 12.00 0.30 11.10
N GLU A 85 12.39 1.55 11.01
CA GLU A 85 11.76 2.53 10.11
C GLU A 85 11.91 2.15 8.63
N ASP A 86 13.00 1.48 8.26
CA ASP A 86 13.30 1.01 6.90
C ASP A 86 12.44 -0.19 6.45
N VAL A 87 11.79 -0.90 7.39
CA VAL A 87 10.92 -2.04 7.06
C VAL A 87 9.68 -1.57 6.31
N LYS A 88 9.48 -2.10 5.10
CA LYS A 88 8.32 -1.75 4.26
C LYS A 88 7.07 -2.47 4.75
N VAL A 89 5.99 -1.73 4.91
CA VAL A 89 4.67 -2.27 5.29
C VAL A 89 4.19 -3.35 4.29
N ALA A 90 4.50 -3.17 3.01
CA ALA A 90 4.18 -4.15 1.96
C ALA A 90 4.81 -5.52 2.20
N ASP A 91 6.03 -5.56 2.73
CA ASP A 91 6.72 -6.82 3.03
C ASP A 91 6.08 -7.54 4.22
N ILE A 92 5.64 -6.79 5.23
CA ILE A 92 4.90 -7.32 6.37
C ILE A 92 3.58 -7.95 5.91
N ILE A 93 2.78 -7.22 5.14
CA ILE A 93 1.52 -7.71 4.59
C ILE A 93 1.74 -8.96 3.73
N SER A 94 2.78 -8.94 2.90
CA SER A 94 3.13 -10.08 2.04
C SER A 94 3.52 -11.31 2.85
N SER A 95 4.28 -11.12 3.93
CA SER A 95 4.68 -12.18 4.85
C SER A 95 3.47 -12.79 5.56
N ILE A 96 2.57 -11.96 6.08
CA ILE A 96 1.33 -12.41 6.74
C ILE A 96 0.49 -13.23 5.76
N LYS A 97 0.24 -12.70 4.56
CA LYS A 97 -0.56 -13.39 3.53
C LYS A 97 0.09 -14.70 3.05
N LYS A 98 1.41 -14.76 2.99
CA LYS A 98 2.16 -15.96 2.61
C LYS A 98 2.01 -17.05 3.67
N ASN A 99 2.16 -16.70 4.93
CA ASN A 99 2.05 -17.65 6.04
C ASN A 99 0.61 -18.14 6.24
N GLY A 100 -0.39 -17.31 5.98
CA GLY A 100 -1.80 -17.73 6.00
C GLY A 100 -2.18 -18.74 4.92
N LYS A 101 -1.30 -18.97 3.93
CA LYS A 101 -1.47 -20.00 2.88
C LYS A 101 -0.77 -21.32 3.21
N LEU A 102 -0.05 -21.43 4.31
CA LEU A 102 0.66 -22.66 4.69
C LEU A 102 -0.28 -23.76 5.19
N GLU A 103 -1.46 -23.39 5.65
CA GLU A 103 -2.55 -24.34 5.89
C GLU A 103 -3.33 -24.56 4.58
N LYS A 104 -3.92 -25.74 4.43
CA LYS A 104 -4.62 -26.16 3.20
C LYS A 104 -5.73 -25.18 2.76
N GLU A 105 -6.21 -24.34 3.66
CA GLU A 105 -7.19 -23.31 3.45
C GLU A 105 -6.59 -21.93 3.70
N ASN A 106 -6.84 -20.98 2.80
CA ASN A 106 -6.44 -19.60 3.01
C ASN A 106 -7.49 -18.91 3.89
N ILE A 107 -7.29 -18.94 5.19
CA ILE A 107 -8.19 -18.34 6.17
C ILE A 107 -8.04 -16.82 6.31
N ILE A 108 -6.96 -16.25 5.78
CA ILE A 108 -6.76 -14.78 5.82
C ILE A 108 -7.44 -14.15 4.60
N GLN A 109 -8.53 -13.43 4.84
CA GLN A 109 -9.29 -12.73 3.81
C GLN A 109 -8.71 -11.33 3.53
N ASN A 110 -8.41 -10.58 4.58
CA ASN A 110 -7.88 -9.23 4.44
C ASN A 110 -6.81 -8.94 5.50
N VAL A 111 -5.85 -8.09 5.12
CA VAL A 111 -4.87 -7.49 6.03
C VAL A 111 -4.82 -6.01 5.68
N GLU A 112 -5.19 -5.16 6.61
CA GLU A 112 -5.25 -3.72 6.44
C GLU A 112 -4.45 -3.03 7.54
N VAL A 113 -3.61 -2.07 7.15
CA VAL A 113 -2.90 -1.21 8.11
C VAL A 113 -3.77 0.01 8.34
N PHE A 114 -4.11 0.26 9.58
CA PHE A 114 -4.96 1.39 9.94
C PHE A 114 -4.20 2.49 10.69
N ASP A 115 -2.99 2.20 11.21
CA ASP A 115 -2.15 3.20 11.85
C ASP A 115 -0.66 2.92 11.67
N VAL A 116 0.12 4.01 11.49
CA VAL A 116 1.60 3.99 11.49
C VAL A 116 2.06 5.18 12.31
N TYR A 117 2.64 4.93 13.47
CA TYR A 117 3.07 5.94 14.42
C TYR A 117 4.59 6.01 14.55
N THR A 118 5.12 7.22 14.47
CA THR A 118 6.51 7.54 14.79
C THR A 118 6.50 8.69 15.80
N GLY A 119 7.01 8.49 16.99
CA GLY A 119 6.94 9.54 18.03
C GLY A 119 7.60 9.14 19.34
N GLU A 120 7.32 9.90 20.41
CA GLU A 120 8.01 9.84 21.70
C GLU A 120 7.99 8.49 22.40
N HIS A 121 7.01 7.64 22.10
CA HIS A 121 6.85 6.31 22.71
C HIS A 121 7.42 5.17 21.85
N VAL A 122 8.10 5.50 20.74
CA VAL A 122 8.75 4.54 19.86
C VAL A 122 10.25 4.83 19.83
N GLU A 123 11.07 3.80 19.93
CA GLU A 123 12.53 3.91 19.87
C GLU A 123 12.98 4.63 18.59
N LYS A 124 14.00 5.50 18.70
CA LYS A 124 14.53 6.23 17.53
C LYS A 124 14.97 5.25 16.43
N GLY A 125 14.56 5.51 15.20
CA GLY A 125 14.81 4.63 14.05
C GLY A 125 13.83 3.46 13.93
N SER A 126 12.74 3.49 14.70
CA SER A 126 11.65 2.53 14.66
C SER A 126 10.32 3.21 14.44
N LYS A 127 9.33 2.43 13.99
CA LYS A 127 7.92 2.83 13.85
C LYS A 127 7.00 1.77 14.41
N SER A 128 5.90 2.18 14.99
CA SER A 128 4.80 1.31 15.37
C SER A 128 3.83 1.17 14.22
N ILE A 129 3.42 -0.05 13.92
CA ILE A 129 2.44 -0.36 12.88
C ILE A 129 1.28 -1.10 13.53
N ALA A 130 0.07 -0.58 13.31
CA ALA A 130 -1.16 -1.25 13.72
C ALA A 130 -1.90 -1.76 12.48
N LEU A 131 -2.25 -3.04 12.50
CA LEU A 131 -2.95 -3.69 11.41
C LEU A 131 -4.10 -4.57 11.91
N SER A 132 -5.11 -4.68 11.09
CA SER A 132 -6.26 -5.55 11.30
C SER A 132 -6.20 -6.72 10.33
N ILE A 133 -6.35 -7.93 10.84
CA ILE A 133 -6.40 -9.16 10.04
C ILE A 133 -7.80 -9.75 10.14
N VAL A 134 -8.43 -9.94 8.98
CA VAL A 134 -9.73 -10.58 8.88
C VAL A 134 -9.55 -12.04 8.49
N PHE A 135 -10.04 -12.93 9.33
CA PHE A 135 -10.04 -14.36 9.13
C PHE A 135 -11.45 -14.85 8.78
N GLN A 136 -11.54 -15.74 7.81
CA GLN A 136 -12.79 -16.42 7.43
C GLN A 136 -12.44 -17.73 6.74
N SER A 137 -13.10 -18.79 7.11
CA SER A 137 -13.01 -20.12 6.50
C SER A 137 -14.10 -20.35 5.46
#